data_fe666b5d92641101f8ecc31bf7254831
#
_entry.id   fe666b5d92641101f8ecc31bf7254831
#
_cell.length_a   1.000
_cell.length_b   1.000
_cell.length_c   1.000
_cell.angle_alpha   90.00
_cell.angle_beta   90.00
_cell.angle_gamma   90.00
#
_symmetry.space_group_name_H-M   'P 1'
#
loop_
_entity.id
_entity.type
_entity.pdbx_description
1 polymer ?
#
loop_
_entity_poly.entity_id
_entity_poly.type
_entity_poly.pdbx_seq_one_letter_code
_entity_poly.pdbx_strand_id
1 'polypeptide(L)'
;TGKPIPVRSISWSADNEKVLIYNNTQRVWRYDTRGDYWVLNLKDGALRQLGKGMPESSMMFAKFSPDGTRVAYVSNNNIYVEDIDSGKITQLTKDGSDTIVNGTFDWVYEEEFSCRDGFRWSPDGKHIAYWQSDTKGTGVFDIINNVDSIYAKVIHFPYPKAGTTNSAVKVGYVSSTGGNTTWIAIPGDPRNNYLPRMEFIPESDELFIQQLNRPQNTNKVWIAKISDNSLNNIFTDTDAAWLDTNDNIQWLKDNRYFTWESERSGWRHLYRISRDGKEIQPITKGDFDYISPVGTDLQKGWVYFIASPDNFTQRYLN
;
A
#
# COMPACT_ATOMS: atom_id res chain seq x y z
N THR A 1 -9.31 7.95 32.82
CA THR A 1 -10.67 8.53 32.85
C THR A 1 -11.74 7.56 33.34
N GLY A 2 -11.47 6.26 33.48
CA GLY A 2 -12.41 5.21 33.87
C GLY A 2 -13.53 4.91 32.85
N LYS A 3 -13.49 5.54 31.67
CA LYS A 3 -14.48 5.28 30.61
C LYS A 3 -13.85 4.34 29.57
N PRO A 4 -14.61 3.37 29.03
CA PRO A 4 -14.13 2.50 27.97
C PRO A 4 -13.82 3.30 26.71
N ILE A 5 -12.77 2.89 25.99
CA ILE A 5 -12.43 3.46 24.67
C ILE A 5 -13.20 2.64 23.63
N PRO A 6 -14.01 3.28 22.75
CA PRO A 6 -14.60 2.58 21.63
C PRO A 6 -13.49 2.04 20.70
N VAL A 7 -13.58 0.79 20.29
CA VAL A 7 -12.58 0.15 19.43
C VAL A 7 -13.19 -0.06 18.06
N ARG A 8 -12.58 0.53 17.01
CA ARG A 8 -12.95 0.29 15.60
C ARG A 8 -12.19 -0.90 15.05
N SER A 9 -10.87 -0.92 15.27
CA SER A 9 -9.98 -2.03 14.91
C SER A 9 -8.74 -2.03 15.79
N ILE A 10 -8.02 -3.15 15.74
CA ILE A 10 -6.75 -3.33 16.42
C ILE A 10 -5.70 -3.92 15.46
N SER A 11 -4.43 -3.64 15.73
CA SER A 11 -3.30 -4.36 15.14
C SER A 11 -2.23 -4.64 16.20
N TRP A 12 -1.49 -5.72 16.02
CA TRP A 12 -0.49 -6.21 16.98
C TRP A 12 0.91 -5.75 16.57
N SER A 13 1.76 -5.50 17.56
CA SER A 13 3.21 -5.42 17.33
C SER A 13 3.76 -6.80 16.97
N ALA A 14 4.90 -6.86 16.29
CA ALA A 14 5.49 -8.12 15.82
C ALA A 14 5.80 -9.12 16.96
N ASP A 15 6.14 -8.61 18.15
CA ASP A 15 6.39 -9.37 19.37
C ASP A 15 5.10 -9.76 20.12
N ASN A 16 3.92 -9.31 19.69
CA ASN A 16 2.62 -9.44 20.36
C ASN A 16 2.56 -8.84 21.78
N GLU A 17 3.46 -7.91 22.12
CA GLU A 17 3.49 -7.27 23.44
C GLU A 17 2.69 -5.98 23.50
N LYS A 18 2.35 -5.40 22.34
CA LYS A 18 1.58 -4.16 22.23
C LYS A 18 0.44 -4.30 21.24
N VAL A 19 -0.61 -3.53 21.49
CA VAL A 19 -1.79 -3.43 20.62
C VAL A 19 -1.97 -1.97 20.20
N LEU A 20 -2.04 -1.73 18.92
CA LEU A 20 -2.44 -0.45 18.34
C LEU A 20 -3.96 -0.46 18.20
N ILE A 21 -4.65 0.48 18.86
CA ILE A 21 -6.09 0.62 18.86
C ILE A 21 -6.47 1.82 18.00
N TYR A 22 -7.38 1.62 17.07
CA TYR A 22 -7.94 2.64 16.19
C TYR A 22 -9.37 2.97 16.61
N ASN A 23 -9.67 4.25 16.78
CA ASN A 23 -10.99 4.73 17.19
C ASN A 23 -11.29 6.15 16.68
N ASN A 24 -12.42 6.73 17.12
CA ASN A 24 -12.86 8.09 16.80
C ASN A 24 -12.73 8.37 15.29
N THR A 25 -13.27 7.45 14.48
CA THR A 25 -13.05 7.40 13.05
C THR A 25 -13.88 8.42 12.29
N GLN A 26 -13.34 8.93 11.19
CA GLN A 26 -14.02 9.78 10.23
C GLN A 26 -13.90 9.20 8.82
N ARG A 27 -14.99 9.30 8.07
CA ARG A 27 -15.04 8.90 6.67
C ARG A 27 -14.26 9.91 5.81
N VAL A 28 -13.42 9.38 4.89
CA VAL A 28 -12.75 10.19 3.86
C VAL A 28 -13.53 10.07 2.55
N TRP A 29 -13.52 8.93 1.89
CA TRP A 29 -14.34 8.67 0.70
C TRP A 29 -15.40 7.62 1.02
N ARG A 30 -15.11 6.35 0.77
CA ARG A 30 -15.99 5.22 1.11
C ARG A 30 -15.70 4.66 2.49
N TYR A 31 -14.50 4.90 3.02
CA TYR A 31 -13.96 4.24 4.20
C TYR A 31 -13.65 5.24 5.32
N ASP A 32 -13.72 4.75 6.54
CA ASP A 32 -13.30 5.46 7.74
C ASP A 32 -11.78 5.34 7.88
N THR A 33 -11.03 6.16 7.15
CA THR A 33 -9.56 6.09 7.10
C THR A 33 -8.86 7.11 7.97
N ARG A 34 -9.57 8.07 8.55
CA ARG A 34 -9.07 9.02 9.56
C ARG A 34 -9.59 8.65 10.93
N GLY A 35 -8.78 8.87 11.97
CA GLY A 35 -9.18 8.63 13.35
C GLY A 35 -8.07 8.93 14.33
N ASP A 36 -8.25 8.46 15.55
CA ASP A 36 -7.28 8.53 16.63
C ASP A 36 -6.69 7.15 16.89
N TYR A 37 -5.45 7.12 17.36
CA TYR A 37 -4.73 5.89 17.66
C TYR A 37 -4.18 5.88 19.06
N TRP A 38 -4.20 4.69 19.68
CA TRP A 38 -3.69 4.41 21.01
C TRP A 38 -2.80 3.19 20.98
N VAL A 39 -1.77 3.19 21.81
CA VAL A 39 -0.96 1.99 22.08
C VAL A 39 -1.27 1.49 23.48
N LEU A 40 -1.65 0.22 23.56
CA LEU A 40 -1.78 -0.53 24.81
C LEU A 40 -0.58 -1.46 24.96
N ASN A 41 0.18 -1.29 26.03
CA ASN A 41 1.23 -2.22 26.41
C ASN A 41 0.60 -3.34 27.26
N LEU A 42 0.73 -4.58 26.85
CA LEU A 42 0.10 -5.73 27.51
C LEU A 42 0.84 -6.21 28.76
N LYS A 43 2.13 -5.82 28.93
CA LYS A 43 2.91 -6.21 30.10
C LYS A 43 2.50 -5.48 31.37
N ASP A 44 2.20 -4.20 31.25
CA ASP A 44 1.89 -3.32 32.38
C ASP A 44 0.50 -2.68 32.31
N GLY A 45 -0.24 -2.90 31.21
CA GLY A 45 -1.56 -2.32 30.98
C GLY A 45 -1.53 -0.82 30.65
N ALA A 46 -0.37 -0.22 30.42
CA ALA A 46 -0.25 1.18 30.07
C ALA A 46 -0.92 1.49 28.74
N LEU A 47 -1.81 2.47 28.73
CA LEU A 47 -2.55 2.93 27.56
C LEU A 47 -2.15 4.38 27.25
N ARG A 48 -1.68 4.61 26.02
CA ARG A 48 -1.20 5.90 25.58
C ARG A 48 -1.81 6.30 24.24
N GLN A 49 -2.31 7.53 24.16
CA GLN A 49 -2.73 8.14 22.89
C GLN A 49 -1.52 8.60 22.10
N LEU A 50 -1.51 8.31 20.80
CA LEU A 50 -0.52 8.80 19.84
C LEU A 50 -0.92 10.17 19.29
N GLY A 51 0.03 10.85 18.63
CA GLY A 51 -0.22 12.09 17.91
C GLY A 51 -0.48 13.27 18.81
N LYS A 52 0.25 13.41 19.94
CA LYS A 52 0.10 14.58 20.82
C LYS A 52 0.24 15.90 20.05
N GLY A 53 -0.83 16.68 20.02
CA GLY A 53 -0.88 17.97 19.30
C GLY A 53 -1.38 17.87 17.86
N MET A 54 -1.68 16.66 17.37
CA MET A 54 -2.39 16.48 16.11
C MET A 54 -3.88 16.81 16.27
N PRO A 55 -4.55 17.28 15.21
CA PRO A 55 -5.99 17.46 15.24
C PRO A 55 -6.70 16.14 15.54
N GLU A 56 -7.83 16.22 16.22
CA GLU A 56 -8.69 15.08 16.52
C GLU A 56 -9.11 14.38 15.21
N SER A 57 -9.14 13.05 15.20
CA SER A 57 -9.51 12.22 14.05
C SER A 57 -8.74 12.52 12.76
N SER A 58 -7.47 12.93 12.85
CA SER A 58 -6.66 13.33 11.68
C SER A 58 -5.63 12.31 11.23
N MET A 59 -5.34 11.31 12.07
CA MET A 59 -4.31 10.31 11.76
C MET A 59 -4.86 9.20 10.88
N MET A 60 -4.00 8.69 9.98
CA MET A 60 -4.33 7.62 9.04
C MET A 60 -3.23 6.55 9.04
N PHE A 61 -3.66 5.29 8.89
CA PHE A 61 -2.80 4.14 8.58
C PHE A 61 -1.65 3.90 9.57
N ALA A 62 -1.86 4.18 10.85
CA ALA A 62 -0.81 3.99 11.85
C ALA A 62 -0.34 2.52 11.90
N LYS A 63 0.99 2.32 11.95
CA LYS A 63 1.66 1.01 11.95
C LYS A 63 2.87 1.01 12.85
N PHE A 64 3.03 -0.07 13.60
CA PHE A 64 4.27 -0.31 14.34
C PHE A 64 5.48 -0.43 13.40
N SER A 65 6.63 0.03 13.87
CA SER A 65 7.91 -0.38 13.31
C SER A 65 8.14 -1.88 13.53
N PRO A 66 8.99 -2.56 12.74
CA PRO A 66 9.26 -4.00 12.89
C PRO A 66 9.73 -4.41 14.29
N ASP A 67 10.44 -3.53 15.00
CA ASP A 67 10.91 -3.73 16.38
C ASP A 67 9.86 -3.37 17.45
N GLY A 68 8.67 -2.87 17.06
CA GLY A 68 7.58 -2.50 17.97
C GLY A 68 7.87 -1.31 18.89
N THR A 69 8.94 -0.52 18.64
CA THR A 69 9.34 0.62 19.50
C THR A 69 8.75 1.95 19.03
N ARG A 70 8.34 2.05 17.76
CA ARG A 70 7.83 3.26 17.13
C ARG A 70 6.54 2.97 16.37
N VAL A 71 5.77 4.04 16.10
CA VAL A 71 4.61 3.99 15.21
C VAL A 71 4.75 5.06 14.15
N ALA A 72 4.56 4.71 12.88
CA ALA A 72 4.44 5.66 11.79
C ALA A 72 2.97 5.86 11.41
N TYR A 73 2.60 7.07 11.04
CA TYR A 73 1.26 7.44 10.60
C TYR A 73 1.28 8.63 9.65
N VAL A 74 0.17 8.85 8.95
CA VAL A 74 -0.06 10.04 8.13
C VAL A 74 -0.99 11.00 8.87
N SER A 75 -0.71 12.30 8.82
CA SER A 75 -1.62 13.36 9.23
C SER A 75 -1.39 14.58 8.35
N ASN A 76 -2.48 15.24 7.90
CA ASN A 76 -2.41 16.42 7.04
C ASN A 76 -1.46 16.24 5.83
N ASN A 77 -1.62 15.10 5.12
CA ASN A 77 -0.83 14.75 3.94
C ASN A 77 0.69 14.68 4.17
N ASN A 78 1.12 14.46 5.41
CA ASN A 78 2.51 14.27 5.78
C ASN A 78 2.69 13.02 6.66
N ILE A 79 3.88 12.42 6.58
CA ILE A 79 4.26 11.22 7.31
C ILE A 79 5.02 11.61 8.58
N TYR A 80 4.68 10.93 9.66
CA TYR A 80 5.27 11.10 10.99
C TYR A 80 5.71 9.75 11.55
N VAL A 81 6.73 9.76 12.39
CA VAL A 81 7.14 8.65 13.24
C VAL A 81 7.14 9.10 14.69
N GLU A 82 6.50 8.35 15.57
CA GLU A 82 6.45 8.59 17.00
C GLU A 82 7.13 7.45 17.74
N ASP A 83 8.04 7.79 18.63
CA ASP A 83 8.64 6.88 19.59
C ASP A 83 7.68 6.60 20.73
N ILE A 84 7.38 5.34 21.00
CA ILE A 84 6.31 4.94 21.94
C ILE A 84 6.69 5.31 23.37
N ASP A 85 7.93 5.15 23.78
CA ASP A 85 8.33 5.37 25.18
C ASP A 85 8.46 6.85 25.48
N SER A 86 9.20 7.59 24.67
CA SER A 86 9.47 9.01 24.90
C SER A 86 8.36 9.95 24.44
N GLY A 87 7.53 9.52 23.45
CA GLY A 87 6.55 10.33 22.78
C GLY A 87 7.12 11.39 21.85
N LYS A 88 8.36 11.23 21.47
CA LYS A 88 8.98 12.11 20.48
C LYS A 88 8.38 11.85 19.12
N ILE A 89 7.80 12.88 18.52
CA ILE A 89 7.25 12.87 17.17
C ILE A 89 8.31 13.46 16.21
N THR A 90 8.61 12.74 15.15
CA THR A 90 9.47 13.18 14.05
C THR A 90 8.65 13.30 12.78
N GLN A 91 8.55 14.48 12.21
CA GLN A 91 7.92 14.70 10.91
C GLN A 91 8.89 14.35 9.80
N LEU A 92 8.55 13.38 8.94
CA LEU A 92 9.41 12.90 7.86
C LEU A 92 9.23 13.70 6.57
N THR A 93 7.99 14.07 6.21
CA THR A 93 7.68 14.90 5.03
C THR A 93 7.08 16.22 5.47
N LYS A 94 7.30 17.31 4.69
CA LYS A 94 6.91 18.66 5.11
C LYS A 94 6.20 19.46 4.02
N ASP A 95 6.05 18.86 2.84
CA ASP A 95 5.49 19.47 1.64
C ASP A 95 4.02 19.09 1.39
N GLY A 96 3.43 18.31 2.30
CA GLY A 96 2.00 17.97 2.28
C GLY A 96 1.13 19.21 2.23
N SER A 97 0.16 19.23 1.30
CA SER A 97 -0.75 20.36 1.04
C SER A 97 -2.04 19.82 0.41
N ASP A 98 -2.93 20.70 -0.03
CA ASP A 98 -4.15 20.31 -0.76
C ASP A 98 -3.85 19.62 -2.10
N THR A 99 -2.66 19.82 -2.65
CA THR A 99 -2.25 19.21 -3.94
C THR A 99 -1.11 18.21 -3.83
N ILE A 100 -0.34 18.24 -2.76
CA ILE A 100 0.74 17.28 -2.50
C ILE A 100 0.32 16.34 -1.38
N VAL A 101 0.22 15.05 -1.69
CA VAL A 101 -0.26 14.03 -0.77
C VAL A 101 0.84 13.01 -0.55
N ASN A 102 1.34 12.89 0.70
CA ASN A 102 2.37 11.94 1.09
C ASN A 102 1.79 10.81 1.95
N GLY A 103 2.11 9.57 1.63
CA GLY A 103 1.78 8.40 2.46
C GLY A 103 0.31 7.99 2.46
N THR A 104 -0.51 8.60 1.64
CA THR A 104 -1.88 8.22 1.28
C THR A 104 -2.10 8.52 -0.19
N PHE A 105 -3.32 8.44 -0.69
CA PHE A 105 -3.58 8.52 -2.12
C PHE A 105 -4.69 9.51 -2.44
N ASP A 106 -4.76 9.90 -3.72
CA ASP A 106 -5.89 10.61 -4.30
C ASP A 106 -7.07 9.66 -4.57
N TRP A 107 -8.17 10.23 -5.03
CA TRP A 107 -9.39 9.48 -5.28
C TRP A 107 -9.19 8.36 -6.32
N VAL A 108 -8.43 8.59 -7.40
CA VAL A 108 -8.23 7.60 -8.47
C VAL A 108 -7.50 6.36 -7.97
N TYR A 109 -6.42 6.55 -7.24
CA TYR A 109 -5.66 5.41 -6.70
C TYR A 109 -6.49 4.63 -5.66
N GLU A 110 -7.31 5.32 -4.87
CA GLU A 110 -8.20 4.64 -3.91
C GLU A 110 -9.28 3.82 -4.62
N GLU A 111 -9.96 4.39 -5.61
CA GLU A 111 -11.10 3.74 -6.28
C GLU A 111 -10.67 2.69 -7.30
N GLU A 112 -9.67 3.00 -8.15
CA GLU A 112 -9.29 2.13 -9.28
C GLU A 112 -8.27 1.06 -8.88
N PHE A 113 -7.38 1.35 -7.92
CA PHE A 113 -6.33 0.42 -7.50
C PHE A 113 -6.48 -0.07 -6.06
N SER A 114 -7.53 0.33 -5.34
CA SER A 114 -7.75 0.03 -3.92
C SER A 114 -6.58 0.48 -3.02
N CYS A 115 -5.83 1.50 -3.43
CA CYS A 115 -4.71 2.06 -2.70
C CYS A 115 -5.18 3.09 -1.68
N ARG A 116 -4.95 2.84 -0.39
CA ARG A 116 -5.28 3.78 0.69
C ARG A 116 -4.08 4.09 1.56
N ASP A 117 -3.41 3.05 1.99
CA ASP A 117 -2.23 3.06 2.84
C ASP A 117 -0.97 3.23 1.99
N GLY A 118 -0.42 4.43 1.97
CA GLY A 118 0.60 4.89 1.04
C GLY A 118 2.02 4.91 1.61
N PHE A 119 2.35 4.11 2.64
CA PHE A 119 3.74 3.99 3.10
C PHE A 119 4.05 2.60 3.66
N ARG A 120 5.35 2.25 3.68
CA ARG A 120 5.86 0.97 4.15
C ARG A 120 7.10 1.16 5.02
N TRP A 121 7.16 0.46 6.14
CA TRP A 121 8.39 0.32 6.91
C TRP A 121 9.36 -0.62 6.19
N SER A 122 10.65 -0.27 6.16
CA SER A 122 11.69 -1.24 5.80
C SER A 122 11.75 -2.36 6.84
N PRO A 123 12.13 -3.59 6.47
CA PRO A 123 12.23 -4.73 7.40
C PRO A 123 13.14 -4.46 8.61
N ASP A 124 14.18 -3.64 8.45
CA ASP A 124 15.10 -3.23 9.53
C ASP A 124 14.62 -2.00 10.33
N GLY A 125 13.46 -1.44 9.97
CA GLY A 125 12.88 -0.26 10.64
C GLY A 125 13.64 1.05 10.45
N LYS A 126 14.66 1.10 9.57
CA LYS A 126 15.47 2.31 9.38
C LYS A 126 14.89 3.30 8.38
N HIS A 127 14.01 2.84 7.48
CA HIS A 127 13.44 3.66 6.43
C HIS A 127 11.93 3.53 6.35
N ILE A 128 11.31 4.58 5.82
CA ILE A 128 9.91 4.58 5.34
C ILE A 128 9.97 4.79 3.84
N ALA A 129 9.46 3.83 3.07
CA ALA A 129 9.16 4.01 1.66
C ALA A 129 7.71 4.48 1.51
N TYR A 130 7.45 5.41 0.58
CA TYR A 130 6.13 5.99 0.44
C TYR A 130 5.82 6.51 -0.97
N TRP A 131 4.54 6.64 -1.25
CA TRP A 131 4.04 7.33 -2.43
C TRP A 131 3.81 8.81 -2.14
N GLN A 132 4.13 9.63 -3.12
CA GLN A 132 3.70 11.01 -3.20
C GLN A 132 2.87 11.21 -4.46
N SER A 133 1.68 11.80 -4.31
CA SER A 133 0.82 12.23 -5.40
C SER A 133 0.83 13.75 -5.50
N ASP A 134 1.06 14.29 -6.70
CA ASP A 134 0.87 15.71 -7.04
C ASP A 134 -0.38 15.83 -7.92
N THR A 135 -1.46 16.34 -7.32
CA THR A 135 -2.76 16.49 -7.97
C THR A 135 -2.89 17.82 -8.72
N LYS A 136 -1.85 18.66 -8.74
CA LYS A 136 -1.86 19.95 -9.45
C LYS A 136 -2.12 19.74 -10.95
N GLY A 137 -3.13 20.42 -11.46
CA GLY A 137 -3.54 20.30 -12.87
C GLY A 137 -4.50 19.15 -13.16
N THR A 138 -4.85 18.32 -12.16
CA THR A 138 -5.97 17.40 -12.26
C THR A 138 -7.30 18.15 -12.21
N GLY A 139 -8.28 17.75 -13.00
CA GLY A 139 -9.62 18.35 -12.96
C GLY A 139 -10.27 18.18 -11.59
N VAL A 140 -11.07 19.16 -11.19
CA VAL A 140 -11.80 19.15 -9.91
C VAL A 140 -13.24 18.71 -10.14
N PHE A 141 -13.77 17.86 -9.27
CA PHE A 141 -15.17 17.48 -9.22
C PHE A 141 -15.80 18.01 -7.94
N ASP A 142 -17.06 18.46 -8.07
CA ASP A 142 -17.83 19.04 -6.98
C ASP A 142 -18.94 18.09 -6.54
N ILE A 143 -18.93 17.72 -5.26
CA ILE A 143 -20.04 17.02 -4.62
C ILE A 143 -20.82 18.00 -3.76
N ILE A 144 -22.14 18.04 -3.94
CA ILE A 144 -23.04 18.85 -3.12
C ILE A 144 -23.51 18.01 -1.94
N ASN A 145 -23.11 18.38 -0.74
CA ASN A 145 -23.59 17.77 0.49
C ASN A 145 -24.81 18.54 1.02
N ASN A 146 -25.98 17.90 0.91
CA ASN A 146 -27.27 18.48 1.32
C ASN A 146 -27.76 17.94 2.67
N VAL A 147 -27.03 17.06 3.36
CA VAL A 147 -27.55 16.28 4.49
C VAL A 147 -26.98 16.71 5.85
N ASP A 148 -25.80 17.28 5.89
CA ASP A 148 -25.10 17.57 7.16
C ASP A 148 -25.40 18.95 7.74
N SER A 149 -26.09 19.82 7.00
CA SER A 149 -26.45 21.18 7.45
C SER A 149 -27.65 21.71 6.68
N ILE A 150 -28.30 22.78 7.25
CA ILE A 150 -29.47 23.44 6.62
C ILE A 150 -29.11 24.00 5.23
N TYR A 151 -27.91 24.53 5.07
CA TYR A 151 -27.41 25.00 3.79
C TYR A 151 -26.44 23.98 3.20
N ALA A 152 -26.58 23.70 1.90
CA ALA A 152 -25.68 22.82 1.18
C ALA A 152 -24.22 23.26 1.25
N LYS A 153 -23.31 22.30 1.37
CA LYS A 153 -21.86 22.52 1.29
C LYS A 153 -21.33 21.86 0.02
N VAL A 154 -20.45 22.55 -0.70
CA VAL A 154 -19.75 21.98 -1.85
C VAL A 154 -18.42 21.40 -1.37
N ILE A 155 -18.18 20.14 -1.72
CA ILE A 155 -16.92 19.45 -1.45
C ILE A 155 -16.18 19.34 -2.79
N HIS A 156 -15.02 19.97 -2.86
CA HIS A 156 -14.14 19.98 -4.03
C HIS A 156 -13.04 18.93 -3.87
N PHE A 157 -12.78 18.12 -4.88
CA PHE A 157 -11.65 17.20 -4.86
C PHE A 157 -11.11 16.90 -6.27
N PRO A 158 -9.80 16.60 -6.39
CA PRO A 158 -9.20 16.20 -7.66
C PRO A 158 -9.82 14.91 -8.18
N TYR A 159 -10.33 14.96 -9.41
CA TYR A 159 -11.01 13.86 -10.06
C TYR A 159 -10.71 13.88 -11.55
N PRO A 160 -9.71 13.11 -12.03
CA PRO A 160 -9.44 13.03 -13.46
C PRO A 160 -10.52 12.19 -14.14
N LYS A 161 -11.27 12.81 -15.06
CA LYS A 161 -12.16 12.08 -15.96
C LYS A 161 -11.33 11.32 -16.99
N ALA A 162 -11.92 10.28 -17.59
CA ALA A 162 -11.28 9.51 -18.65
C ALA A 162 -10.68 10.43 -19.74
N GLY A 163 -9.42 10.20 -20.11
CA GLY A 163 -8.69 10.99 -21.09
C GLY A 163 -8.11 12.31 -20.58
N THR A 164 -8.39 12.74 -19.34
CA THR A 164 -7.83 13.99 -18.78
C THR A 164 -6.53 13.76 -18.01
N THR A 165 -5.94 14.83 -17.47
CA THR A 165 -4.67 14.80 -16.74
C THR A 165 -4.83 14.06 -15.39
N ASN A 166 -4.02 13.03 -15.16
CA ASN A 166 -3.90 12.36 -13.86
C ASN A 166 -2.96 13.11 -12.92
N SER A 167 -3.01 12.74 -11.63
CA SER A 167 -1.98 13.10 -10.66
C SER A 167 -0.62 12.55 -11.08
N ALA A 168 0.44 13.32 -10.84
CA ALA A 168 1.80 12.79 -10.97
C ALA A 168 2.14 11.99 -9.72
N VAL A 169 2.41 10.70 -9.87
CA VAL A 169 2.73 9.81 -8.75
C VAL A 169 4.16 9.34 -8.83
N LYS A 170 4.86 9.41 -7.72
CA LYS A 170 6.22 8.90 -7.56
C LYS A 170 6.38 8.18 -6.24
N VAL A 171 7.40 7.36 -6.12
CA VAL A 171 7.78 6.66 -4.91
C VAL A 171 9.19 7.05 -4.49
N GLY A 172 9.42 7.08 -3.18
CA GLY A 172 10.71 7.41 -2.60
C GLY A 172 10.82 6.82 -1.20
N TYR A 173 11.95 7.03 -0.57
CA TYR A 173 12.20 6.60 0.79
C TYR A 173 12.93 7.67 1.59
N VAL A 174 12.70 7.66 2.89
CA VAL A 174 13.31 8.59 3.85
C VAL A 174 13.73 7.82 5.10
N SER A 175 14.79 8.28 5.78
CA SER A 175 15.16 7.69 7.07
C SER A 175 14.01 7.85 8.08
N SER A 176 13.74 6.82 8.86
CA SER A 176 12.72 6.85 9.92
C SER A 176 13.05 7.80 11.06
N THR A 177 14.27 8.37 11.08
CA THR A 177 14.71 9.40 12.01
C THR A 177 14.67 10.81 11.41
N GLY A 178 14.20 10.95 10.17
CA GLY A 178 14.13 12.21 9.43
C GLY A 178 15.27 12.37 8.43
N GLY A 179 15.25 13.48 7.72
CA GLY A 179 16.19 13.79 6.64
C GLY A 179 15.48 14.06 5.31
N ASN A 180 16.25 14.06 4.23
CA ASN A 180 15.70 14.27 2.89
C ASN A 180 15.20 12.96 2.29
N THR A 181 14.12 13.04 1.52
CA THR A 181 13.63 11.90 0.72
C THR A 181 14.55 11.66 -0.46
N THR A 182 14.91 10.39 -0.68
CA THR A 182 15.52 9.92 -1.91
C THR A 182 14.42 9.38 -2.82
N TRP A 183 14.27 9.96 -4.00
CA TRP A 183 13.28 9.54 -4.97
C TRP A 183 13.82 8.44 -5.88
N ILE A 184 13.01 7.41 -6.12
CA ILE A 184 13.33 6.33 -7.04
C ILE A 184 13.06 6.83 -8.47
N ALA A 185 14.07 6.76 -9.34
CA ALA A 185 14.01 7.27 -10.71
C ALA A 185 13.26 6.31 -11.66
N ILE A 186 12.01 6.01 -11.38
CA ILE A 186 11.18 5.16 -12.25
C ILE A 186 10.98 5.86 -13.59
N PRO A 187 11.31 5.21 -14.72
CA PRO A 187 11.20 5.83 -16.04
C PRO A 187 9.76 6.10 -16.49
N GLY A 188 9.58 7.14 -17.28
CA GLY A 188 8.31 7.50 -17.88
C GLY A 188 7.71 8.78 -17.30
N ASP A 189 6.61 9.24 -17.90
CA ASP A 189 5.88 10.40 -17.40
C ASP A 189 5.01 9.97 -16.20
N PRO A 190 5.21 10.57 -15.01
CA PRO A 190 4.48 10.18 -13.79
C PRO A 190 2.96 10.42 -13.88
N ARG A 191 2.48 11.17 -14.89
CA ARG A 191 1.04 11.38 -15.15
C ARG A 191 0.47 10.39 -16.16
N ASN A 192 1.32 9.65 -16.88
CA ASN A 192 0.94 8.68 -17.90
C ASN A 192 1.34 7.24 -17.55
N ASN A 193 1.63 6.99 -16.29
CA ASN A 193 1.78 5.66 -15.71
C ASN A 193 1.12 5.61 -14.34
N TYR A 194 0.99 4.39 -13.80
CA TYR A 194 0.50 4.15 -12.46
C TYR A 194 1.54 3.33 -11.69
N LEU A 195 1.68 3.60 -10.40
CA LEU A 195 2.50 2.84 -9.45
C LEU A 195 1.58 2.20 -8.40
N PRO A 196 0.79 1.18 -8.78
CA PRO A 196 -0.28 0.69 -7.92
C PRO A 196 0.22 -0.12 -6.73
N ARG A 197 1.42 -0.70 -6.81
CA ARG A 197 1.96 -1.54 -5.73
C ARG A 197 3.43 -1.27 -5.50
N MET A 198 3.81 -1.23 -4.22
CA MET A 198 5.19 -1.16 -3.75
C MET A 198 5.27 -1.85 -2.38
N GLU A 199 6.14 -2.83 -2.25
CA GLU A 199 6.38 -3.54 -1.01
C GLU A 199 7.88 -3.79 -0.83
N PHE A 200 8.36 -3.81 0.41
CA PHE A 200 9.69 -4.31 0.67
C PHE A 200 9.75 -5.82 0.44
N ILE A 201 10.82 -6.26 -0.19
CA ILE A 201 11.14 -7.69 -0.26
C ILE A 201 11.53 -8.13 1.16
N PRO A 202 10.96 -9.23 1.69
CA PRO A 202 11.26 -9.67 3.05
C PRO A 202 12.75 -9.76 3.33
N GLU A 203 13.18 -9.34 4.52
CA GLU A 203 14.57 -9.42 4.99
C GLU A 203 15.61 -8.75 4.07
N SER A 204 15.20 -7.73 3.29
CA SER A 204 16.09 -7.02 2.37
C SER A 204 15.88 -5.51 2.41
N ASP A 205 16.82 -4.77 1.81
CA ASP A 205 16.75 -3.33 1.58
C ASP A 205 16.21 -2.98 0.18
N GLU A 206 15.44 -3.89 -0.41
CA GLU A 206 14.93 -3.73 -1.76
C GLU A 206 13.41 -3.59 -1.78
N LEU A 207 12.93 -2.74 -2.69
CA LEU A 207 11.52 -2.49 -2.97
C LEU A 207 11.13 -3.15 -4.28
N PHE A 208 10.08 -3.94 -4.22
CA PHE A 208 9.38 -4.49 -5.38
C PHE A 208 8.28 -3.53 -5.79
N ILE A 209 8.29 -3.02 -7.02
CA ILE A 209 7.39 -1.97 -7.49
C ILE A 209 6.74 -2.40 -8.80
N GLN A 210 5.42 -2.27 -8.89
CA GLN A 210 4.67 -2.46 -10.13
C GLN A 210 4.41 -1.09 -10.79
N GLN A 211 4.64 -1.02 -12.11
CA GLN A 211 4.37 0.14 -12.94
C GLN A 211 3.48 -0.27 -14.11
N LEU A 212 2.24 0.17 -14.11
CA LEU A 212 1.32 0.05 -15.24
C LEU A 212 1.46 1.27 -16.15
N ASN A 213 1.41 1.06 -17.45
CA ASN A 213 1.20 2.16 -18.39
C ASN A 213 -0.26 2.63 -18.32
N ARG A 214 -0.57 3.82 -18.83
CA ARG A 214 -1.92 4.38 -18.78
C ARG A 214 -2.99 3.55 -19.51
N PRO A 215 -2.71 2.90 -20.64
CA PRO A 215 -3.63 1.94 -21.26
C PRO A 215 -3.84 0.65 -20.47
N GLN A 216 -3.09 0.41 -19.39
CA GLN A 216 -3.13 -0.80 -18.55
C GLN A 216 -3.03 -2.10 -19.36
N ASN A 217 -2.13 -2.14 -20.31
CA ASN A 217 -1.80 -3.33 -21.07
C ASN A 217 -0.31 -3.73 -20.98
N THR A 218 0.44 -3.04 -20.12
CA THR A 218 1.84 -3.32 -19.80
C THR A 218 2.08 -3.06 -18.32
N ASN A 219 2.52 -4.09 -17.59
CA ASN A 219 2.95 -4.01 -16.20
C ASN A 219 4.44 -4.33 -16.09
N LYS A 220 5.25 -3.33 -15.76
CA LYS A 220 6.68 -3.47 -15.50
C LYS A 220 6.94 -3.67 -14.01
N VAL A 221 7.72 -4.68 -13.69
CA VAL A 221 8.14 -4.97 -12.33
C VAL A 221 9.58 -4.52 -12.14
N TRP A 222 9.75 -3.66 -11.14
CA TRP A 222 11.03 -3.06 -10.78
C TRP A 222 11.50 -3.56 -9.42
N ILE A 223 12.80 -3.78 -9.27
CA ILE A 223 13.46 -3.86 -7.96
C ILE A 223 14.34 -2.62 -7.81
N ALA A 224 14.04 -1.83 -6.76
CA ALA A 224 14.81 -0.67 -6.35
C ALA A 224 15.55 -1.00 -5.06
N LYS A 225 16.87 -0.80 -5.04
CA LYS A 225 17.70 -1.04 -3.86
C LYS A 225 18.00 0.27 -3.14
N ILE A 226 17.72 0.33 -1.83
CA ILE A 226 17.88 1.55 -1.03
C ILE A 226 19.35 1.91 -0.83
N SER A 227 20.21 0.93 -0.56
CA SER A 227 21.61 1.16 -0.19
C SER A 227 22.45 1.83 -1.28
N ASP A 228 22.11 1.65 -2.56
CA ASP A 228 22.84 2.22 -3.70
C ASP A 228 21.94 3.00 -4.67
N ASN A 229 20.63 3.09 -4.38
CA ASN A 229 19.62 3.73 -5.21
C ASN A 229 19.55 3.17 -6.65
N SER A 230 19.94 1.91 -6.84
CA SER A 230 19.81 1.24 -8.13
C SER A 230 18.36 0.85 -8.42
N LEU A 231 18.01 0.80 -9.71
CA LEU A 231 16.68 0.43 -10.18
C LEU A 231 16.82 -0.52 -11.37
N ASN A 232 16.25 -1.72 -11.26
CA ASN A 232 16.31 -2.74 -12.29
C ASN A 232 14.91 -3.20 -12.69
N ASN A 233 14.57 -3.15 -13.99
CA ASN A 233 13.40 -3.84 -14.50
C ASN A 233 13.73 -5.33 -14.60
N ILE A 234 13.03 -6.13 -13.78
CA ILE A 234 13.27 -7.58 -13.72
C ILE A 234 12.31 -8.38 -14.57
N PHE A 235 11.12 -7.82 -14.84
CA PHE A 235 10.06 -8.54 -15.53
C PHE A 235 9.08 -7.55 -16.15
N THR A 236 8.48 -7.93 -17.27
CA THR A 236 7.39 -7.16 -17.90
C THR A 236 6.29 -8.13 -18.32
N ASP A 237 5.08 -7.89 -17.87
CA ASP A 237 3.88 -8.55 -18.33
C ASP A 237 3.14 -7.67 -19.32
N THR A 238 2.56 -8.28 -20.35
CA THR A 238 1.83 -7.57 -21.41
C THR A 238 0.61 -8.37 -21.81
N ASP A 239 -0.46 -7.66 -22.12
CA ASP A 239 -1.66 -8.22 -22.74
C ASP A 239 -2.12 -7.29 -23.87
N ALA A 240 -2.77 -7.83 -24.89
CA ALA A 240 -3.27 -7.04 -26.00
C ALA A 240 -4.46 -6.15 -25.61
N ALA A 241 -5.21 -6.54 -24.58
CA ALA A 241 -6.40 -5.85 -24.12
C ALA A 241 -6.18 -5.13 -22.78
N TRP A 242 -5.95 -5.86 -21.68
CA TRP A 242 -5.95 -5.31 -20.33
C TRP A 242 -5.11 -6.15 -19.36
N LEU A 243 -4.48 -5.49 -18.38
CA LEU A 243 -3.83 -6.11 -17.24
C LEU A 243 -4.34 -5.51 -15.93
N ASP A 244 -4.69 -6.37 -14.99
CA ASP A 244 -4.91 -6.00 -13.61
C ASP A 244 -3.59 -5.88 -12.82
N THR A 245 -3.66 -5.25 -11.65
CA THR A 245 -2.57 -5.29 -10.67
C THR A 245 -2.42 -6.68 -10.08
N ASN A 246 -1.19 -7.08 -9.76
CA ASN A 246 -0.94 -8.30 -9.00
C ASN A 246 -0.88 -7.99 -7.51
N ASP A 247 -1.85 -8.51 -6.76
CA ASP A 247 -2.01 -8.22 -5.32
C ASP A 247 -1.48 -9.33 -4.41
N ASN A 248 -1.34 -10.54 -4.96
CA ASN A 248 -1.03 -11.77 -4.20
C ASN A 248 0.41 -12.24 -4.42
N ILE A 249 1.36 -11.29 -4.35
CA ILE A 249 2.79 -11.62 -4.48
C ILE A 249 3.26 -12.34 -3.22
N GLN A 250 3.82 -13.52 -3.39
CA GLN A 250 4.48 -14.26 -2.33
C GLN A 250 5.93 -14.54 -2.71
N TRP A 251 6.86 -14.21 -1.80
CA TRP A 251 8.26 -14.54 -1.96
C TRP A 251 8.54 -15.97 -1.51
N LEU A 252 9.30 -16.72 -2.30
CA LEU A 252 9.55 -18.15 -2.14
C LEU A 252 11.06 -18.40 -2.05
N LYS A 253 11.45 -19.46 -1.30
CA LYS A 253 12.83 -19.96 -1.23
C LYS A 253 13.88 -18.86 -0.95
N ASP A 254 13.83 -18.25 0.21
CA ASP A 254 14.77 -17.20 0.61
C ASP A 254 14.81 -16.04 -0.39
N ASN A 255 13.62 -15.64 -0.87
CA ASN A 255 13.41 -14.55 -1.83
C ASN A 255 14.09 -14.75 -3.20
N ARG A 256 14.35 -15.98 -3.60
CA ARG A 256 14.87 -16.29 -4.94
C ARG A 256 13.82 -16.32 -6.03
N TYR A 257 12.56 -16.48 -5.65
CA TYR A 257 11.42 -16.51 -6.55
C TYR A 257 10.26 -15.75 -5.94
N PHE A 258 9.35 -15.29 -6.80
CA PHE A 258 8.05 -14.74 -6.39
C PHE A 258 6.92 -15.33 -7.23
N THR A 259 5.70 -15.29 -6.69
CA THR A 259 4.49 -15.69 -7.41
C THR A 259 3.96 -14.53 -8.24
N TRP A 260 3.37 -14.85 -9.40
CA TRP A 260 2.76 -13.87 -10.30
C TRP A 260 1.52 -14.46 -10.98
N GLU A 261 0.43 -13.73 -10.99
CA GLU A 261 -0.79 -14.08 -11.71
C GLU A 261 -0.73 -13.47 -13.12
N SER A 262 -0.96 -14.28 -14.17
CA SER A 262 -0.89 -13.81 -15.56
C SER A 262 -1.79 -14.64 -16.47
N GLU A 263 -2.38 -13.98 -17.46
CA GLU A 263 -3.22 -14.58 -18.51
C GLU A 263 -2.43 -14.90 -19.79
N ARG A 264 -1.09 -14.82 -19.75
CA ARG A 264 -0.19 -15.01 -20.90
C ARG A 264 -0.37 -16.32 -21.67
N SER A 265 -0.99 -17.33 -21.06
CA SER A 265 -1.28 -18.63 -21.67
C SER A 265 -2.72 -18.79 -22.17
N GLY A 266 -3.53 -17.72 -22.12
CA GLY A 266 -4.94 -17.72 -22.52
C GLY A 266 -5.93 -17.89 -21.37
N TRP A 267 -5.45 -18.35 -20.20
CA TRP A 267 -6.18 -18.45 -18.95
C TRP A 267 -5.38 -17.81 -17.83
N ARG A 268 -6.05 -17.31 -16.80
CA ARG A 268 -5.38 -16.77 -15.61
C ARG A 268 -4.74 -17.91 -14.82
N HIS A 269 -3.42 -17.91 -14.76
CA HIS A 269 -2.65 -18.89 -14.02
C HIS A 269 -1.67 -18.24 -13.05
N LEU A 270 -1.30 -19.03 -12.03
CA LEU A 270 -0.23 -18.68 -11.11
C LEU A 270 1.11 -19.14 -11.69
N TYR A 271 2.09 -18.24 -11.72
CA TYR A 271 3.45 -18.50 -12.16
C TYR A 271 4.43 -18.30 -11.01
N ARG A 272 5.55 -19.01 -11.09
CA ARG A 272 6.75 -18.75 -10.31
C ARG A 272 7.75 -18.03 -11.21
N ILE A 273 8.24 -16.87 -10.76
CA ILE A 273 9.22 -16.07 -11.48
C ILE A 273 10.47 -15.93 -10.62
N SER A 274 11.67 -16.12 -11.21
CA SER A 274 12.92 -15.85 -10.50
C SER A 274 13.10 -14.36 -10.19
N ARG A 275 13.81 -14.04 -9.10
CA ARG A 275 14.07 -12.66 -8.67
C ARG A 275 14.71 -11.77 -9.75
N ASP A 276 15.48 -12.36 -10.66
CA ASP A 276 16.08 -11.68 -11.81
C ASP A 276 15.19 -11.70 -13.08
N GLY A 277 13.99 -12.28 -12.97
CA GLY A 277 12.99 -12.35 -14.05
C GLY A 277 13.30 -13.32 -15.20
N LYS A 278 14.42 -14.07 -15.16
CA LYS A 278 14.84 -14.92 -16.27
C LYS A 278 14.13 -16.24 -16.35
N GLU A 279 13.70 -16.79 -15.21
CA GLU A 279 12.93 -18.03 -15.15
C GLU A 279 11.46 -17.73 -14.89
N ILE A 280 10.58 -18.15 -15.79
CA ILE A 280 9.13 -18.03 -15.66
C ILE A 280 8.54 -19.42 -15.82
N GLN A 281 7.93 -19.97 -14.78
CA GLN A 281 7.36 -21.30 -14.78
C GLN A 281 5.91 -21.28 -14.27
N PRO A 282 4.95 -21.84 -15.01
CA PRO A 282 3.59 -21.98 -14.55
C PRO A 282 3.51 -22.97 -13.39
N ILE A 283 2.86 -22.55 -12.29
CA ILE A 283 2.50 -23.42 -11.16
C ILE A 283 1.17 -24.13 -11.48
N THR A 284 0.18 -23.38 -11.96
CA THR A 284 -1.11 -23.94 -12.39
C THR A 284 -1.18 -24.01 -13.91
N LYS A 285 -1.92 -25.00 -14.45
CA LYS A 285 -2.06 -25.25 -15.89
C LYS A 285 -3.42 -25.86 -16.19
N GLY A 286 -3.96 -25.60 -17.37
CA GLY A 286 -5.22 -26.19 -17.84
C GLY A 286 -6.12 -25.15 -18.47
N ASP A 287 -7.31 -25.57 -18.88
CA ASP A 287 -8.32 -24.71 -19.52
C ASP A 287 -9.28 -24.15 -18.44
N PHE A 288 -8.73 -23.47 -17.45
CA PHE A 288 -9.48 -22.86 -16.35
C PHE A 288 -8.70 -21.69 -15.75
N ASP A 289 -9.42 -20.80 -15.07
CA ASP A 289 -8.81 -19.68 -14.34
C ASP A 289 -8.45 -20.06 -12.89
N TYR A 290 -7.24 -19.71 -12.49
CA TYR A 290 -6.88 -19.52 -11.09
C TYR A 290 -7.67 -18.32 -10.56
N ILE A 291 -8.53 -18.53 -9.56
CA ILE A 291 -9.45 -17.50 -9.07
C ILE A 291 -8.83 -16.71 -7.91
N SER A 292 -8.33 -17.42 -6.91
CA SER A 292 -7.73 -16.78 -5.73
C SER A 292 -6.81 -17.72 -4.96
N PRO A 293 -5.79 -17.18 -4.24
CA PRO A 293 -4.98 -17.95 -3.32
C PRO A 293 -5.78 -18.37 -2.08
N VAL A 294 -5.44 -19.54 -1.53
CA VAL A 294 -5.89 -20.01 -0.23
C VAL A 294 -4.71 -20.11 0.73
N GLY A 295 -3.57 -20.60 0.27
CA GLY A 295 -2.36 -20.70 1.06
C GLY A 295 -1.23 -21.41 0.36
N THR A 296 -0.05 -21.37 0.96
CA THR A 296 1.16 -22.05 0.46
C THR A 296 1.82 -22.82 1.60
N ASP A 297 2.04 -24.12 1.39
CA ASP A 297 2.88 -24.94 2.25
C ASP A 297 4.29 -25.03 1.66
N LEU A 298 5.18 -24.14 2.12
CA LEU A 298 6.55 -24.07 1.63
C LEU A 298 7.37 -25.32 1.96
N GLN A 299 7.03 -26.07 3.03
CA GLN A 299 7.75 -27.29 3.41
C GLN A 299 7.43 -28.44 2.46
N LYS A 300 6.15 -28.57 2.09
CA LYS A 300 5.70 -29.59 1.15
C LYS A 300 5.82 -29.16 -0.32
N GLY A 301 6.01 -27.85 -0.57
CA GLY A 301 6.02 -27.27 -1.91
C GLY A 301 4.64 -27.27 -2.58
N TRP A 302 3.58 -27.10 -1.79
CA TRP A 302 2.21 -27.10 -2.27
C TRP A 302 1.62 -25.68 -2.23
N VAL A 303 0.76 -25.40 -3.21
CA VAL A 303 -0.06 -24.18 -3.28
C VAL A 303 -1.51 -24.62 -3.30
N TYR A 304 -2.31 -24.04 -2.40
CA TYR A 304 -3.76 -24.23 -2.33
C TYR A 304 -4.44 -23.02 -2.93
N PHE A 305 -5.38 -23.23 -3.83
CA PHE A 305 -6.06 -22.16 -4.55
C PHE A 305 -7.48 -22.54 -4.91
N ILE A 306 -8.29 -21.55 -5.22
CA ILE A 306 -9.64 -21.72 -5.77
C ILE A 306 -9.57 -21.65 -7.28
N ALA A 307 -10.22 -22.62 -7.95
CA ALA A 307 -10.39 -22.67 -9.41
C ALA A 307 -11.70 -23.36 -9.78
N SER A 308 -12.03 -23.36 -11.07
CA SER A 308 -13.25 -24.01 -11.63
C SER A 308 -12.92 -24.93 -12.80
N PRO A 309 -12.03 -25.96 -12.62
CA PRO A 309 -11.55 -26.79 -13.72
C PRO A 309 -12.63 -27.66 -14.35
N ASP A 310 -13.62 -28.14 -13.58
CA ASP A 310 -14.62 -29.11 -14.02
C ASP A 310 -15.96 -28.48 -14.34
N ASN A 311 -16.33 -27.41 -13.65
CA ASN A 311 -17.60 -26.74 -13.81
C ASN A 311 -17.48 -25.23 -13.55
N PHE A 312 -17.62 -24.42 -14.60
CA PHE A 312 -17.46 -22.97 -14.56
C PHE A 312 -18.46 -22.22 -13.65
N THR A 313 -19.55 -22.88 -13.24
CA THR A 313 -20.52 -22.31 -12.28
C THR A 313 -20.19 -22.62 -10.83
N GLN A 314 -19.15 -23.39 -10.56
CA GLN A 314 -18.74 -23.82 -9.22
C GLN A 314 -17.28 -23.45 -8.96
N ARG A 315 -16.90 -23.37 -7.69
CA ARG A 315 -15.53 -23.08 -7.23
C ARG A 315 -15.04 -24.23 -6.39
N TYR A 316 -13.85 -24.71 -6.69
CA TYR A 316 -13.22 -25.84 -6.01
C TYR A 316 -11.90 -25.43 -5.37
N LEU A 317 -11.60 -26.03 -4.23
CA LEU A 317 -10.26 -25.98 -3.62
C LEU A 317 -9.37 -27.02 -4.33
N ASN A 318 -8.26 -26.56 -4.86
CA ASN A 318 -7.25 -27.34 -5.56
C ASN A 318 -5.92 -27.30 -4.83
#